data_66a6f66dcebeeb775090b99a604a10a4
#
_entry.id   66a6f66dcebeeb775090b99a604a10a4
#
_cell.length_a   1.000
_cell.length_b   1.000
_cell.length_c   1.000
_cell.angle_alpha   90.00
_cell.angle_beta   90.00
_cell.angle_gamma   90.00
#
_symmetry.space_group_name_H-M   'P 1'
#
loop_
_entity.id
_entity.type
_entity.pdbx_description
1 polymer ?
#
loop_
_entity_poly.entity_id
_entity_poly.type
_entity_poly.pdbx_seq_one_letter_code
_entity_poly.pdbx_strand_id
1 'polypeptide(L)'
;MSVRVAAAVTFLVLGLTTSGLAQNAKSSQIAPTAQTFTASQAQAGRGAPVTPPCGPNLPSSVKNVDKQSRCFELRTYTVREGSSIDLLHSRFRDHTTALFKKHGMTIVGYWQPVTKPDTLIYILAYKDAAARDASWAAFQADPEWVKARTQIQVNVQVDNVFMTATDYSPMK
;
A
#
# COMPACT_ATOMS: atom_id res chain seq x y z
N MET A 1 49.37 2.71 34.64
CA MET A 1 50.62 3.11 34.03
C MET A 1 50.36 3.50 32.58
N SER A 2 50.75 4.73 32.29
CA SER A 2 50.57 5.43 31.01
C SER A 2 51.43 4.83 29.89
N VAL A 3 51.04 4.96 28.64
CA VAL A 3 51.80 5.70 27.64
C VAL A 3 50.94 6.07 26.42
N ARG A 4 50.82 7.36 26.18
CA ARG A 4 50.32 7.98 24.94
C ARG A 4 51.48 8.08 23.95
N VAL A 5 51.24 7.82 22.66
CA VAL A 5 52.11 8.33 21.61
C VAL A 5 51.23 8.97 20.51
N ALA A 6 51.36 10.27 20.38
CA ALA A 6 50.88 11.07 19.26
C ALA A 6 51.99 11.17 18.20
N ALA A 7 51.62 11.02 16.93
CA ALA A 7 52.49 11.38 15.81
C ALA A 7 51.71 12.29 14.86
N ALA A 8 52.11 13.54 14.85
CA ALA A 8 51.70 14.54 13.86
C ALA A 8 52.61 14.41 12.63
N VAL A 9 52.03 14.38 11.44
CA VAL A 9 52.78 14.54 10.18
C VAL A 9 52.21 15.76 9.45
N THR A 10 53.05 16.78 9.43
CA THR A 10 52.90 18.01 8.66
C THR A 10 53.43 17.76 7.24
N PHE A 11 52.62 18.01 6.21
CA PHE A 11 53.12 18.12 4.84
C PHE A 11 52.90 19.54 4.29
N LEU A 12 54.01 20.06 3.85
CA LEU A 12 54.28 21.41 3.31
C LEU A 12 53.73 21.53 1.88
N VAL A 13 53.08 22.66 1.62
CA VAL A 13 52.59 23.06 0.30
C VAL A 13 53.74 23.66 -0.51
N LEU A 14 53.95 23.22 -1.72
CA LEU A 14 54.72 23.98 -2.73
C LEU A 14 53.85 24.22 -3.95
N GLY A 15 53.58 25.48 -4.22
CA GLY A 15 52.86 25.92 -5.40
C GLY A 15 53.74 25.92 -6.66
N LEU A 16 53.11 25.67 -7.78
CA LEU A 16 53.62 26.03 -9.11
C LEU A 16 52.48 26.56 -9.96
N THR A 17 52.60 27.82 -10.32
CA THR A 17 51.79 28.50 -11.31
C THR A 17 52.29 28.18 -12.72
N THR A 18 51.40 27.74 -13.64
CA THR A 18 51.65 27.91 -15.09
C THR A 18 50.35 28.38 -15.76
N SER A 19 50.44 29.56 -16.34
CA SER A 19 49.48 30.11 -17.27
C SER A 19 49.57 29.41 -18.62
N GLY A 20 48.43 29.16 -19.27
CA GLY A 20 48.47 28.64 -20.66
C GLY A 20 47.11 28.43 -21.29
N LEU A 21 46.62 29.45 -22.00
CA LEU A 21 45.87 29.40 -23.26
C LEU A 21 44.53 28.73 -23.35
N ALA A 22 43.58 29.59 -23.71
CA ALA A 22 42.22 29.32 -24.17
C ALA A 22 42.16 28.33 -25.36
N GLN A 23 41.25 27.38 -25.32
CA GLN A 23 40.61 26.85 -26.51
C GLN A 23 39.10 26.68 -26.27
N ASN A 24 38.40 27.40 -27.12
CA ASN A 24 36.95 27.45 -27.22
C ASN A 24 36.47 26.15 -27.86
N ALA A 25 35.76 25.30 -27.12
CA ALA A 25 35.01 24.18 -27.64
C ALA A 25 33.60 24.24 -27.07
N LYS A 26 32.66 24.68 -27.89
CA LYS A 26 31.21 24.54 -27.68
C LYS A 26 30.90 23.05 -27.58
N SER A 27 30.71 22.53 -26.41
CA SER A 27 30.09 21.23 -26.16
C SER A 27 28.75 21.51 -25.47
N SER A 28 27.69 21.32 -26.21
CA SER A 28 26.33 21.23 -25.66
C SER A 28 26.24 20.05 -24.70
N GLN A 29 26.48 20.30 -23.44
CA GLN A 29 26.12 19.33 -22.40
C GLN A 29 24.66 19.55 -22.03
N ILE A 30 23.80 18.70 -22.58
CA ILE A 30 22.47 18.46 -22.05
C ILE A 30 22.69 17.76 -20.71
N ALA A 31 22.62 18.50 -19.62
CA ALA A 31 22.56 17.95 -18.28
C ALA A 31 21.24 17.17 -18.16
N PRO A 32 21.24 15.89 -17.74
CA PRO A 32 20.02 15.23 -17.33
C PRO A 32 19.55 15.89 -16.03
N THR A 33 18.50 16.69 -16.13
CA THR A 33 17.78 17.18 -14.94
C THR A 33 17.20 15.96 -14.25
N ALA A 34 17.88 15.50 -13.21
CA ALA A 34 17.32 14.53 -12.28
C ALA A 34 16.13 15.19 -11.59
N GLN A 35 14.94 14.97 -12.14
CA GLN A 35 13.70 15.31 -11.46
C GLN A 35 13.56 14.32 -10.30
N THR A 36 13.97 14.76 -9.13
CA THR A 36 13.65 14.09 -7.88
C THR A 36 12.14 14.18 -7.70
N PHE A 37 11.43 13.15 -8.12
CA PHE A 37 10.01 12.98 -7.82
C PHE A 37 9.89 12.70 -6.33
N THR A 38 9.72 13.74 -5.54
CA THR A 38 9.24 13.60 -4.17
C THR A 38 7.81 13.10 -4.22
N ALA A 39 7.60 11.86 -3.82
CA ALA A 39 6.31 11.18 -3.77
C ALA A 39 5.23 11.92 -2.92
N SER A 40 5.60 13.02 -2.28
CA SER A 40 4.72 13.80 -1.39
C SER A 40 3.87 14.86 -2.11
N GLN A 41 4.16 15.22 -3.36
CA GLN A 41 3.38 16.26 -4.07
C GLN A 41 2.34 15.72 -5.05
N ALA A 42 2.28 14.41 -5.28
CA ALA A 42 1.33 13.80 -6.20
C ALA A 42 -0.06 13.51 -5.57
N GLN A 43 -0.26 13.77 -4.28
CA GLN A 43 -1.50 13.44 -3.56
C GLN A 43 -2.44 14.62 -3.25
N ALA A 44 -2.05 15.85 -3.51
CA ALA A 44 -2.90 17.03 -3.32
C ALA A 44 -3.73 17.32 -4.58
N GLY A 45 -4.74 16.49 -4.86
CA GLY A 45 -5.66 16.73 -5.97
C GLY A 45 -6.33 15.53 -6.59
N ARG A 46 -6.02 14.30 -6.15
CA ARG A 46 -6.82 13.12 -6.51
C ARG A 46 -7.83 12.89 -5.42
N GLY A 47 -9.11 12.99 -5.76
CA GLY A 47 -10.20 12.50 -4.90
C GLY A 47 -9.88 11.08 -4.44
N ALA A 48 -10.42 10.67 -3.27
CA ALA A 48 -10.24 9.30 -2.78
C ALA A 48 -10.44 8.31 -3.93
N PRO A 49 -9.61 7.26 -4.06
CA PRO A 49 -9.76 6.30 -5.15
C PRO A 49 -11.17 5.73 -5.13
N VAL A 50 -11.93 5.99 -6.18
CA VAL A 50 -13.30 5.51 -6.33
C VAL A 50 -13.25 4.02 -6.63
N THR A 51 -14.02 3.24 -5.88
CA THR A 51 -14.14 1.80 -6.14
C THR A 51 -14.64 1.56 -7.57
N PRO A 52 -13.98 0.70 -8.35
CA PRO A 52 -14.48 0.29 -9.65
C PRO A 52 -15.91 -0.24 -9.55
N PRO A 53 -16.75 -0.05 -10.58
CA PRO A 53 -18.11 -0.59 -10.58
C PRO A 53 -18.11 -2.08 -10.26
N CYS A 54 -18.88 -2.49 -9.24
CA CYS A 54 -19.14 -3.87 -8.88
C CYS A 54 -20.53 -3.97 -8.23
N GLY A 55 -21.10 -5.16 -8.28
CA GLY A 55 -22.47 -5.39 -7.79
C GLY A 55 -23.53 -5.19 -8.87
N PRO A 56 -24.76 -4.77 -8.51
CA PRO A 56 -25.91 -4.84 -9.42
C PRO A 56 -25.90 -3.80 -10.56
N ASN A 57 -25.17 -2.70 -10.41
CA ASN A 57 -25.23 -1.55 -11.32
C ASN A 57 -24.07 -1.51 -12.31
N LEU A 58 -23.76 -2.63 -12.93
CA LEU A 58 -22.69 -2.72 -13.92
C LEU A 58 -23.12 -2.20 -15.29
N PRO A 59 -22.17 -1.65 -16.10
CA PRO A 59 -22.43 -1.32 -17.49
C PRO A 59 -22.92 -2.55 -18.28
N SER A 60 -23.83 -2.33 -19.25
CA SER A 60 -24.39 -3.41 -20.07
C SER A 60 -23.35 -4.15 -20.93
N SER A 61 -22.16 -3.59 -21.09
CA SER A 61 -21.02 -4.23 -21.75
C SER A 61 -20.44 -5.40 -20.95
N VAL A 62 -20.63 -5.43 -19.61
CA VAL A 62 -20.19 -6.55 -18.78
C VAL A 62 -21.18 -7.69 -18.92
N LYS A 63 -20.69 -8.83 -19.44
CA LYS A 63 -21.51 -10.03 -19.71
C LYS A 63 -21.22 -11.14 -18.69
N ASN A 64 -22.11 -12.14 -18.66
CA ASN A 64 -21.97 -13.34 -17.82
C ASN A 64 -21.92 -13.05 -16.32
N VAL A 65 -22.53 -11.96 -15.88
CA VAL A 65 -22.62 -11.56 -14.48
C VAL A 65 -24.07 -11.51 -14.03
N ASP A 66 -24.30 -11.82 -12.78
CA ASP A 66 -25.61 -11.72 -12.16
C ASP A 66 -25.95 -10.25 -11.87
N LYS A 67 -27.10 -9.81 -12.37
CA LYS A 67 -27.56 -8.42 -12.20
C LYS A 67 -27.98 -8.07 -10.77
N GLN A 68 -28.18 -9.08 -9.92
CA GLN A 68 -28.53 -8.93 -8.50
C GLN A 68 -27.34 -9.21 -7.59
N SER A 69 -26.17 -9.51 -8.16
CA SER A 69 -24.95 -9.77 -7.40
C SER A 69 -24.59 -8.62 -6.49
N ARG A 70 -24.06 -8.97 -5.34
CA ARG A 70 -23.35 -8.02 -4.48
C ARG A 70 -22.00 -7.65 -5.09
N CYS A 71 -21.41 -6.56 -4.61
CA CYS A 71 -20.02 -6.22 -4.85
C CYS A 71 -19.14 -7.04 -3.90
N PHE A 72 -18.21 -7.82 -4.44
CA PHE A 72 -17.21 -8.56 -3.67
C PHE A 72 -15.84 -7.91 -3.80
N GLU A 73 -15.09 -7.86 -2.71
CA GLU A 73 -13.72 -7.39 -2.68
C GLU A 73 -12.82 -8.51 -2.11
N LEU A 74 -11.99 -9.11 -2.95
CA LEU A 74 -10.93 -10.01 -2.53
C LEU A 74 -9.72 -9.15 -2.15
N ARG A 75 -9.17 -9.38 -0.98
CA ARG A 75 -7.98 -8.67 -0.48
C ARG A 75 -6.90 -9.67 -0.14
N THR A 76 -5.71 -9.40 -0.62
CA THR A 76 -4.50 -10.17 -0.31
C THR A 76 -3.55 -9.28 0.48
N TYR A 77 -3.22 -9.70 1.68
CA TYR A 77 -2.25 -9.03 2.55
C TYR A 77 -1.00 -9.89 2.62
N THR A 78 0.11 -9.39 2.09
CA THR A 78 1.42 -10.03 2.24
C THR A 78 2.23 -9.26 3.28
N VAL A 79 2.61 -9.93 4.36
CA VAL A 79 3.42 -9.33 5.42
C VAL A 79 4.83 -9.07 4.89
N ARG A 80 5.33 -7.87 5.14
CA ARG A 80 6.67 -7.46 4.72
C ARG A 80 7.69 -7.78 5.80
N GLU A 81 8.96 -7.82 5.40
CA GLU A 81 10.10 -7.98 6.30
C GLU A 81 10.01 -7.02 7.51
N GLY A 82 10.38 -7.51 8.69
CA GLY A 82 10.27 -6.78 9.95
C GLY A 82 8.90 -6.81 10.62
N SER A 83 7.90 -7.50 10.02
CA SER A 83 6.57 -7.73 10.60
C SER A 83 6.26 -9.22 10.74
N SER A 84 5.18 -9.55 11.47
CA SER A 84 4.75 -10.93 11.72
C SER A 84 3.34 -11.18 11.23
N ILE A 85 3.14 -12.35 10.61
CA ILE A 85 1.81 -12.84 10.21
C ILE A 85 0.93 -13.11 11.44
N ASP A 86 1.53 -13.54 12.56
CA ASP A 86 0.79 -13.80 13.79
C ASP A 86 0.21 -12.51 14.39
N LEU A 87 0.94 -11.40 14.31
CA LEU A 87 0.43 -10.09 14.70
C LEU A 87 -0.74 -9.65 13.81
N LEU A 88 -0.66 -9.94 12.51
CA LEU A 88 -1.76 -9.68 11.60
C LEU A 88 -3.00 -10.49 11.98
N HIS A 89 -2.84 -11.78 12.23
CA HIS A 89 -3.93 -12.66 12.67
C HIS A 89 -4.54 -12.23 14.00
N SER A 90 -3.73 -11.85 15.00
CA SER A 90 -4.23 -11.34 16.28
C SER A 90 -5.06 -10.08 16.07
N ARG A 91 -4.55 -9.10 15.30
CA ARG A 91 -5.30 -7.88 14.99
C ARG A 91 -6.64 -8.18 14.31
N PHE A 92 -6.69 -9.18 13.42
CA PHE A 92 -7.93 -9.58 12.76
C PHE A 92 -8.92 -10.25 13.72
N ARG A 93 -8.46 -11.19 14.56
CA ARG A 93 -9.31 -11.91 15.53
C ARG A 93 -9.87 -10.98 16.58
N ASP A 94 -9.01 -10.14 17.15
CA ASP A 94 -9.34 -9.38 18.36
C ASP A 94 -10.06 -8.07 18.05
N HIS A 95 -9.88 -7.51 16.82
CA HIS A 95 -10.37 -6.19 16.48
C HIS A 95 -11.05 -6.12 15.11
N THR A 96 -10.31 -6.42 14.03
CA THR A 96 -10.73 -6.08 12.66
C THR A 96 -12.03 -6.76 12.27
N THR A 97 -12.19 -8.05 12.61
CA THR A 97 -13.38 -8.84 12.25
C THR A 97 -14.68 -8.27 12.87
N ALA A 98 -14.63 -7.85 14.13
CA ALA A 98 -15.76 -7.23 14.80
C ALA A 98 -16.10 -5.86 14.18
N LEU A 99 -15.06 -5.06 13.89
CA LEU A 99 -15.21 -3.74 13.31
C LEU A 99 -15.73 -3.79 11.86
N PHE A 100 -15.32 -4.77 11.06
CA PHE A 100 -15.90 -4.99 9.74
C PHE A 100 -17.42 -5.20 9.81
N LYS A 101 -17.89 -6.06 10.72
CA LYS A 101 -19.32 -6.29 10.95
C LYS A 101 -20.04 -5.02 11.42
N LYS A 102 -19.44 -4.29 12.37
CA LYS A 102 -19.95 -3.01 12.89
C LYS A 102 -20.21 -2.01 11.78
N HIS A 103 -19.34 -1.97 10.77
CA HIS A 103 -19.44 -1.04 9.64
C HIS A 103 -20.10 -1.64 8.39
N GLY A 104 -20.92 -2.69 8.54
CA GLY A 104 -21.76 -3.22 7.48
C GLY A 104 -21.05 -4.04 6.41
N MET A 105 -19.81 -4.46 6.66
CA MET A 105 -19.06 -5.33 5.76
C MET A 105 -19.45 -6.79 6.02
N THR A 106 -19.94 -7.49 5.01
CA THR A 106 -20.20 -8.92 5.09
C THR A 106 -18.93 -9.71 4.85
N ILE A 107 -18.51 -10.48 5.84
CA ILE A 107 -17.32 -11.33 5.73
C ILE A 107 -17.71 -12.64 5.07
N VAL A 108 -17.11 -12.94 3.91
CA VAL A 108 -17.28 -14.23 3.23
C VAL A 108 -16.37 -15.27 3.84
N GLY A 109 -15.11 -14.94 4.07
CA GLY A 109 -14.15 -15.82 4.72
C GLY A 109 -12.72 -15.26 4.73
N TYR A 110 -11.85 -16.00 5.44
CA TYR A 110 -10.42 -15.75 5.56
C TYR A 110 -9.65 -17.01 5.21
N TRP A 111 -8.54 -16.88 4.49
CA TRP A 111 -7.67 -17.99 4.10
C TRP A 111 -6.21 -17.61 4.26
N GLN A 112 -5.40 -18.56 4.68
CA GLN A 112 -3.95 -18.48 4.62
C GLN A 112 -3.48 -19.49 3.59
N PRO A 113 -2.82 -19.06 2.48
CA PRO A 113 -2.29 -19.98 1.48
C PRO A 113 -1.21 -20.91 2.07
N VAL A 114 -1.31 -22.21 1.82
CA VAL A 114 -0.37 -23.19 2.39
C VAL A 114 1.06 -22.96 1.91
N THR A 115 1.21 -22.45 0.69
CA THR A 115 2.52 -22.19 0.05
C THR A 115 3.04 -20.77 0.27
N LYS A 116 2.27 -19.90 0.93
CA LYS A 116 2.63 -18.52 1.25
C LYS A 116 2.25 -18.18 2.69
N PRO A 117 3.05 -18.63 3.67
CA PRO A 117 2.70 -18.53 5.08
C PRO A 117 2.69 -17.10 5.63
N ASP A 118 3.23 -16.15 4.89
CA ASP A 118 3.25 -14.71 5.16
C ASP A 118 2.01 -13.96 4.63
N THR A 119 1.03 -14.68 4.09
CA THR A 119 -0.07 -14.09 3.33
C THR A 119 -1.42 -14.42 3.97
N LEU A 120 -2.27 -13.40 4.15
CA LEU A 120 -3.68 -13.52 4.50
C LEU A 120 -4.53 -13.08 3.31
N ILE A 121 -5.46 -13.93 2.88
CA ILE A 121 -6.47 -13.63 1.87
C ILE A 121 -7.84 -13.59 2.55
N TYR A 122 -8.67 -12.60 2.17
CA TYR A 122 -10.05 -12.57 2.63
C TYR A 122 -10.97 -11.93 1.59
N ILE A 123 -12.25 -12.25 1.69
CA ILE A 123 -13.28 -11.70 0.82
C ILE A 123 -14.34 -11.03 1.68
N LEU A 124 -14.63 -9.79 1.31
CA LEU A 124 -15.74 -9.01 1.84
C LEU A 124 -16.81 -8.83 0.76
N ALA A 125 -18.06 -8.70 1.18
CA ALA A 125 -19.17 -8.43 0.28
C ALA A 125 -19.97 -7.22 0.78
N TYR A 126 -20.42 -6.40 -0.17
CA TYR A 126 -21.19 -5.18 0.04
C TYR A 126 -22.39 -5.18 -0.90
N LYS A 127 -23.39 -4.36 -0.60
CA LYS A 127 -24.53 -4.18 -1.48
C LYS A 127 -24.10 -3.75 -2.89
N ASP A 128 -23.21 -2.76 -2.98
CA ASP A 128 -22.69 -2.18 -4.20
C ASP A 128 -21.36 -1.44 -3.90
N ALA A 129 -20.75 -0.82 -4.92
CA ALA A 129 -19.52 -0.07 -4.79
C ALA A 129 -19.65 1.13 -3.83
N ALA A 130 -20.78 1.84 -3.84
CA ALA A 130 -20.99 3.00 -2.97
C ALA A 130 -21.09 2.56 -1.49
N ALA A 131 -21.79 1.45 -1.21
CA ALA A 131 -21.86 0.87 0.13
C ALA A 131 -20.47 0.43 0.63
N ARG A 132 -19.63 -0.11 -0.26
CA ARG A 132 -18.23 -0.44 0.05
C ARG A 132 -17.46 0.80 0.48
N ASP A 133 -17.52 1.89 -0.28
CA ASP A 133 -16.77 3.11 0.02
C ASP A 133 -17.23 3.74 1.34
N ALA A 134 -18.54 3.77 1.60
CA ALA A 134 -19.10 4.25 2.86
C ALA A 134 -18.64 3.41 4.07
N SER A 135 -18.67 2.07 3.93
CA SER A 135 -18.22 1.15 4.99
C SER A 135 -16.74 1.32 5.32
N TRP A 136 -15.89 1.45 4.31
CA TRP A 136 -14.46 1.67 4.53
C TRP A 136 -14.16 3.03 5.15
N ALA A 137 -14.84 4.08 4.71
CA ALA A 137 -14.68 5.41 5.31
C ALA A 137 -15.05 5.39 6.80
N ALA A 138 -16.17 4.78 7.16
CA ALA A 138 -16.62 4.64 8.55
C ALA A 138 -15.66 3.78 9.38
N PHE A 139 -15.21 2.65 8.84
CA PHE A 139 -14.23 1.78 9.51
C PHE A 139 -12.90 2.49 9.76
N GLN A 140 -12.37 3.21 8.78
CA GLN A 140 -11.08 3.90 8.93
C GLN A 140 -11.14 5.06 9.93
N ALA A 141 -12.31 5.70 10.09
CA ALA A 141 -12.54 6.77 11.04
C ALA A 141 -12.87 6.26 12.46
N ASP A 142 -13.12 4.95 12.63
CA ASP A 142 -13.50 4.38 13.93
C ASP A 142 -12.36 4.49 14.95
N PRO A 143 -12.57 5.10 16.13
CA PRO A 143 -11.54 5.22 17.16
C PRO A 143 -10.98 3.89 17.62
N GLU A 144 -11.79 2.82 17.66
CA GLU A 144 -11.33 1.48 18.03
C GLU A 144 -10.35 0.92 16.99
N TRP A 145 -10.63 1.16 15.70
CA TRP A 145 -9.70 0.80 14.63
C TRP A 145 -8.40 1.60 14.72
N VAL A 146 -8.49 2.91 14.91
CA VAL A 146 -7.31 3.78 15.05
C VAL A 146 -6.43 3.30 16.21
N LYS A 147 -7.04 2.96 17.35
CA LYS A 147 -6.33 2.39 18.51
C LYS A 147 -5.69 1.05 18.16
N ALA A 148 -6.46 0.11 17.61
CA ALA A 148 -5.98 -1.24 17.30
C ALA A 148 -4.79 -1.22 16.31
N ARG A 149 -4.87 -0.46 15.22
CA ARG A 149 -3.79 -0.37 14.24
C ARG A 149 -2.52 0.31 14.78
N THR A 150 -2.66 1.17 15.79
CA THR A 150 -1.53 1.82 16.45
C THR A 150 -0.85 0.89 17.45
N GLN A 151 -1.63 0.09 18.18
CA GLN A 151 -1.12 -0.88 19.14
C GLN A 151 -0.51 -2.12 18.47
N ILE A 152 -1.14 -2.61 17.41
CA ILE A 152 -0.69 -3.79 16.67
C ILE A 152 -0.29 -3.35 15.26
N GLN A 153 0.92 -2.82 15.15
CA GLN A 153 1.46 -2.35 13.87
C GLN A 153 1.94 -3.55 13.05
N VAL A 154 1.45 -3.66 11.83
CA VAL A 154 1.89 -4.68 10.87
C VAL A 154 2.13 -4.02 9.52
N ASN A 155 3.34 -4.16 9.00
CA ASN A 155 3.68 -3.70 7.66
C ASN A 155 3.23 -4.76 6.64
N VAL A 156 2.27 -4.40 5.80
CA VAL A 156 1.70 -5.28 4.79
C VAL A 156 1.67 -4.61 3.42
N GLN A 157 1.93 -5.39 2.39
CA GLN A 157 1.46 -5.05 1.05
C GLN A 157 0.01 -5.48 0.93
N VAL A 158 -0.80 -4.63 0.31
CA VAL A 158 -2.23 -4.90 0.09
C VAL A 158 -2.53 -4.86 -1.39
N ASP A 159 -3.04 -5.98 -1.90
CA ASP A 159 -3.59 -6.07 -3.24
C ASP A 159 -5.09 -6.36 -3.12
N ASN A 160 -5.91 -5.75 -3.99
CA ASN A 160 -7.35 -5.98 -3.98
C ASN A 160 -7.91 -6.15 -5.39
N VAL A 161 -8.92 -7.01 -5.50
CA VAL A 161 -9.67 -7.27 -6.72
C VAL A 161 -11.16 -7.11 -6.44
N PHE A 162 -11.83 -6.27 -7.23
CA PHE A 162 -13.27 -6.12 -7.16
C PHE A 162 -13.94 -7.08 -8.12
N MET A 163 -15.01 -7.73 -7.65
CA MET A 163 -15.66 -8.82 -8.37
C MET A 163 -17.17 -8.69 -8.28
N THR A 164 -17.84 -9.14 -9.32
CA THR A 164 -19.28 -9.39 -9.37
C THR A 164 -19.48 -10.88 -9.65
N ALA A 165 -20.42 -11.50 -8.99
CA ALA A 165 -20.69 -12.92 -9.21
C ALA A 165 -21.18 -13.17 -10.64
N THR A 166 -20.72 -14.28 -11.23
CA THR A 166 -21.25 -14.73 -12.52
C THR A 166 -22.71 -15.19 -12.40
N ASP A 167 -23.44 -15.22 -13.51
CA ASP A 167 -24.85 -15.65 -13.56
C ASP A 167 -25.05 -17.11 -13.09
N TYR A 168 -24.03 -17.94 -13.18
CA TYR A 168 -24.00 -19.33 -12.70
C TYR A 168 -23.34 -19.51 -11.32
N SER A 169 -22.88 -18.45 -10.65
CA SER A 169 -22.29 -18.55 -9.32
C SER A 169 -23.34 -18.91 -8.27
N PRO A 170 -23.08 -19.83 -7.35
CA PRO A 170 -23.97 -20.12 -6.23
C PRO A 170 -23.99 -18.97 -5.20
N MET A 171 -22.98 -18.12 -5.18
CA MET A 171 -22.86 -16.94 -4.31
C MET A 171 -23.16 -15.68 -5.12
N LYS A 172 -24.14 -14.90 -4.63
CA LYS A 172 -24.61 -13.67 -5.29
C LYS A 172 -24.36 -12.44 -4.42
#